data_bf701a355f475210c34086fbe1e8a81c
#
_entry.id   bf701a355f475210c34086fbe1e8a81c
#
_cell.length_a   1.000
_cell.length_b   1.000
_cell.length_c   1.000
_cell.angle_alpha   90.00
_cell.angle_beta   90.00
_cell.angle_gamma   90.00
#
_symmetry.space_group_name_H-M   'P 1'
#
loop_
_entity.id
_entity.type
_entity.pdbx_description
1 polymer ?
#
loop_
_entity_poly.entity_id
_entity_poly.type
_entity_poly.pdbx_seq_one_letter_code
_entity_poly.pdbx_strand_id
1 'polypeptide(L)'
;MTKYIAKRVAWALVTLFVILFILFLLLQFMPGSPFNDEKLTVTQKALLYAXYGLNKPFFVRFWIYLKNVVMHGDFGISYAIKKDALVSGIVLDRLGVSVRIGLQALLLGTGLGVVLGVISGSKRNTWMDTAATFAAIIGVSIPSYVLALFMSYFLGYKLNIFSITYQINNPFFSSFLPTIALSFFVMAQTTRFLRTELIEVLGSEYIKLVEAKGVSRFKVIYRHGLRNALISVVTILGPLTVNLMTGSLVVESVYGIPGIGSLLVQGIQVNDYNVIIMISFIYSLMYIIVNLFVDILYGVIDPRIRVTKGG
;
A
#
# COMPACT_ATOMS: atom_id res chain seq x y z
N MET A 1 -21.77 12.97 -13.06
CA MET A 1 -21.16 11.96 -12.17
C MET A 1 -21.07 10.60 -12.86
N THR A 2 -22.16 10.04 -13.36
CA THR A 2 -22.19 8.71 -14.00
C THR A 2 -21.21 8.59 -15.17
N LYS A 3 -21.24 9.58 -16.10
CA LYS A 3 -20.33 9.59 -17.27
C LYS A 3 -18.85 9.69 -16.85
N TYR A 4 -18.55 10.46 -15.79
CA TYR A 4 -17.19 10.58 -15.24
C TYR A 4 -16.72 9.26 -14.66
N ILE A 5 -17.54 8.62 -13.83
CA ILE A 5 -17.23 7.32 -13.20
C ILE A 5 -17.06 6.26 -14.29
N ALA A 6 -17.97 6.20 -15.27
CA ALA A 6 -17.89 5.24 -16.38
C ALA A 6 -16.56 5.40 -17.17
N LYS A 7 -16.16 6.64 -17.48
CA LYS A 7 -14.88 6.92 -18.16
C LYS A 7 -13.69 6.46 -17.30
N ARG A 8 -13.73 6.71 -15.99
CA ARG A 8 -12.68 6.28 -15.05
C ARG A 8 -12.57 4.76 -14.99
N VAL A 9 -13.70 4.08 -14.90
CA VAL A 9 -13.75 2.60 -14.87
C VAL A 9 -13.22 2.05 -16.20
N ALA A 10 -13.60 2.63 -17.34
CA ALA A 10 -13.10 2.20 -18.65
C ALA A 10 -11.57 2.33 -18.72
N TRP A 11 -11.01 3.47 -18.29
CA TRP A 11 -9.56 3.66 -18.25
C TRP A 11 -8.88 2.69 -17.27
N ALA A 12 -9.51 2.41 -16.14
CA ALA A 12 -9.02 1.43 -15.16
C ALA A 12 -8.90 0.04 -15.79
N LEU A 13 -9.92 -0.39 -16.53
CA LEU A 13 -9.91 -1.70 -17.22
C LEU A 13 -8.81 -1.75 -18.29
N VAL A 14 -8.64 -0.66 -19.06
CA VAL A 14 -7.56 -0.55 -20.05
C VAL A 14 -6.20 -0.65 -19.34
N THR A 15 -6.03 0.06 -18.23
CA THR A 15 -4.79 0.03 -17.44
C THR A 15 -4.49 -1.40 -16.92
N LEU A 16 -5.48 -2.06 -16.34
CA LEU A 16 -5.31 -3.44 -15.87
C LEU A 16 -4.94 -4.39 -17.00
N PHE A 17 -5.58 -4.26 -18.15
CA PHE A 17 -5.27 -5.06 -19.34
C PHE A 17 -3.82 -4.85 -19.77
N VAL A 18 -3.39 -3.59 -19.88
CA VAL A 18 -2.02 -3.23 -20.30
C VAL A 18 -1.01 -3.78 -19.29
N ILE A 19 -1.27 -3.64 -18.00
CA ILE A 19 -0.39 -4.15 -16.93
C ILE A 19 -0.26 -5.68 -17.05
N LEU A 20 -1.38 -6.38 -17.17
CA LEU A 20 -1.37 -7.86 -17.34
C LEU A 20 -0.59 -8.26 -18.59
N PHE A 21 -0.80 -7.56 -19.70
CA PHE A 21 -0.09 -7.86 -20.95
C PHE A 21 1.42 -7.67 -20.79
N ILE A 22 1.84 -6.52 -20.20
CA ILE A 22 3.27 -6.22 -19.98
C ILE A 22 3.89 -7.26 -19.03
N LEU A 23 3.20 -7.58 -17.93
CA LEU A 23 3.68 -8.60 -16.98
C LEU A 23 3.86 -9.95 -17.65
N PHE A 24 2.87 -10.37 -18.42
CA PHE A 24 2.91 -11.65 -19.14
C PHE A 24 4.07 -11.67 -20.15
N LEU A 25 4.31 -10.51 -20.80
CA LEU A 25 5.44 -10.33 -21.71
C LEU A 25 6.79 -10.40 -20.98
N LEU A 26 6.92 -9.68 -19.86
CA LEU A 26 8.15 -9.66 -19.06
C LEU A 26 8.51 -11.05 -18.52
N LEU A 27 7.50 -11.81 -18.08
CA LEU A 27 7.72 -13.19 -17.59
C LEU A 27 8.23 -14.12 -18.68
N GLN A 28 7.92 -13.83 -19.95
CA GLN A 28 8.46 -14.59 -21.09
C GLN A 28 9.99 -14.45 -21.20
N PHE A 29 10.53 -13.32 -20.76
CA PHE A 29 11.97 -13.03 -20.80
C PHE A 29 12.66 -13.30 -19.47
N MET A 30 11.93 -13.70 -18.45
CA MET A 30 12.50 -13.96 -17.12
C MET A 30 13.41 -15.20 -17.18
N PRO A 31 14.66 -15.09 -16.70
CA PRO A 31 15.56 -16.24 -16.70
C PRO A 31 15.09 -17.33 -15.75
N GLY A 32 15.27 -18.57 -16.14
CA GLY A 32 14.90 -19.72 -15.32
C GLY A 32 13.59 -20.36 -15.76
N SER A 33 13.08 -21.23 -14.92
CA SER A 33 11.89 -22.04 -15.18
C SER A 33 11.27 -22.42 -13.83
N PRO A 34 9.94 -22.53 -13.73
CA PRO A 34 9.33 -23.08 -12.51
C PRO A 34 9.71 -24.55 -12.25
N PHE A 35 10.30 -25.22 -13.25
CA PHE A 35 10.72 -26.62 -13.17
C PHE A 35 12.25 -26.75 -13.21
N ASN A 36 12.94 -25.93 -12.40
CA ASN A 36 14.42 -25.90 -12.34
C ASN A 36 15.01 -26.94 -11.37
N ASP A 37 14.29 -27.99 -11.04
CA ASP A 37 14.84 -29.09 -10.23
C ASP A 37 15.93 -29.79 -11.05
N GLU A 38 17.13 -29.87 -10.49
CA GLU A 38 18.29 -30.52 -11.10
C GLU A 38 18.05 -32.02 -11.34
N LYS A 39 17.12 -32.61 -10.59
CA LYS A 39 16.75 -34.04 -10.71
C LYS A 39 15.87 -34.35 -11.89
N LEU A 40 15.30 -33.32 -12.54
CA LEU A 40 14.41 -33.53 -13.69
C LEU A 40 15.20 -33.68 -15.00
N THR A 41 14.92 -34.75 -15.72
CA THR A 41 15.49 -34.93 -17.05
C THR A 41 14.85 -33.97 -18.06
N VAL A 42 15.51 -33.77 -19.20
CA VAL A 42 15.01 -32.92 -20.29
C VAL A 42 13.62 -33.37 -20.74
N THR A 43 13.40 -34.68 -20.83
CA THR A 43 12.12 -35.24 -21.20
C THR A 43 11.03 -34.94 -20.18
N GLN A 44 11.35 -35.10 -18.90
CA GLN A 44 10.42 -34.77 -17.81
C GLN A 44 10.05 -33.27 -17.78
N LYS A 45 11.02 -32.39 -18.01
CA LYS A 45 10.75 -30.94 -18.13
C LYS A 45 9.83 -30.63 -19.30
N ALA A 46 10.06 -31.27 -20.47
CA ALA A 46 9.22 -31.05 -21.64
C ALA A 46 7.77 -31.51 -21.39
N LEU A 47 7.59 -32.62 -20.69
CA LEU A 47 6.26 -33.11 -20.31
C LEU A 47 5.55 -32.13 -19.35
N LEU A 48 6.27 -31.57 -18.39
CA LEU A 48 5.72 -30.55 -17.49
C LEU A 48 5.32 -29.28 -18.24
N TYR A 49 6.17 -28.81 -19.15
CA TYR A 49 5.84 -27.65 -19.99
C TYR A 49 4.56 -27.90 -20.80
N ALA A 50 4.39 -29.11 -21.33
CA ALA A 50 3.16 -29.52 -22.03
C ALA A 50 1.95 -29.55 -21.08
N UNK A 51 2.20 -29.91 -20.00
CA UNK A 51 1.20 -30.04 -19.10
C UNK A 51 0.62 -28.84 -18.64
N TYR A 52 1.36 -28.10 -18.36
CA TYR A 52 0.89 -26.78 -17.93
C TYR A 52 0.64 -25.81 -19.10
N GLY A 53 0.78 -26.27 -20.33
CA GLY A 53 0.52 -25.46 -21.52
C GLY A 53 1.54 -24.36 -21.76
N LEU A 54 2.71 -24.40 -21.13
CA LEU A 54 3.75 -23.37 -21.24
C LEU A 54 4.49 -23.43 -22.58
N ASN A 55 4.30 -24.52 -23.35
CA ASN A 55 4.84 -24.69 -24.68
C ASN A 55 4.02 -24.01 -25.81
N LYS A 56 2.82 -23.49 -25.46
CA LYS A 56 1.96 -22.79 -26.43
C LYS A 56 2.52 -21.41 -26.79
N PRO A 57 2.21 -20.89 -28.00
CA PRO A 57 2.60 -19.53 -28.39
C PRO A 57 2.11 -18.48 -27.39
N PHE A 58 2.90 -17.42 -27.21
CA PHE A 58 2.65 -16.34 -26.24
C PHE A 58 1.20 -15.82 -26.27
N PHE A 59 0.71 -15.43 -27.46
CA PHE A 59 -0.63 -14.84 -27.59
C PHE A 59 -1.74 -15.82 -27.21
N VAL A 60 -1.55 -17.12 -27.49
CA VAL A 60 -2.51 -18.16 -27.12
C VAL A 60 -2.58 -18.31 -25.60
N ARG A 61 -1.41 -18.37 -24.95
CA ARG A 61 -1.30 -18.45 -23.49
C ARG A 61 -1.93 -17.22 -22.81
N PHE A 62 -1.58 -16.04 -23.31
CA PHE A 62 -2.12 -14.78 -22.77
C PHE A 62 -3.65 -14.73 -22.89
N TRP A 63 -4.19 -15.08 -24.06
CA TRP A 63 -5.63 -15.04 -24.28
C TRP A 63 -6.40 -16.06 -23.42
N ILE A 64 -5.86 -17.26 -23.28
CA ILE A 64 -6.45 -18.28 -22.39
C ILE A 64 -6.45 -17.78 -20.95
N TYR A 65 -5.33 -17.23 -20.49
CA TYR A 65 -5.19 -16.67 -19.13
C TYR A 65 -6.19 -15.56 -18.90
N LEU A 66 -6.23 -14.59 -19.81
CA LEU A 66 -7.14 -13.43 -19.72
C LEU A 66 -8.61 -13.88 -19.65
N LYS A 67 -8.99 -14.82 -20.51
CA LYS A 67 -10.34 -15.37 -20.51
C LYS A 67 -10.69 -16.02 -19.17
N ASN A 68 -9.79 -16.82 -18.62
CA ASN A 68 -10.00 -17.50 -17.33
C ASN A 68 -10.13 -16.49 -16.18
N VAL A 69 -9.28 -15.47 -16.15
CA VAL A 69 -9.33 -14.41 -15.13
C VAL A 69 -10.65 -13.64 -15.23
N VAL A 70 -11.05 -13.21 -16.43
CA VAL A 70 -12.25 -12.37 -16.63
C VAL A 70 -13.54 -13.14 -16.42
N MET A 71 -13.62 -14.38 -16.94
CA MET A 71 -14.88 -15.15 -16.93
C MET A 71 -15.09 -15.98 -15.67
N HIS A 72 -14.01 -16.43 -15.04
CA HIS A 72 -14.09 -17.37 -13.92
C HIS A 72 -13.37 -16.89 -12.65
N GLY A 73 -12.67 -15.76 -12.71
CA GLY A 73 -11.81 -15.31 -11.60
C GLY A 73 -10.66 -16.26 -11.32
N ASP A 74 -10.27 -17.04 -12.32
CA ASP A 74 -9.28 -18.10 -12.18
C ASP A 74 -7.90 -17.60 -12.62
N PHE A 75 -7.02 -17.42 -11.64
CA PHE A 75 -5.63 -16.99 -11.83
C PHE A 75 -4.67 -18.18 -12.01
N GLY A 76 -5.23 -19.40 -12.14
CA GLY A 76 -4.46 -20.60 -12.34
C GLY A 76 -3.95 -21.23 -11.05
N ILE A 77 -3.00 -22.14 -11.21
CA ILE A 77 -2.39 -22.91 -10.12
C ILE A 77 -0.93 -22.50 -9.94
N SER A 78 -0.45 -22.66 -8.72
CA SER A 78 0.97 -22.43 -8.37
C SER A 78 1.82 -23.57 -8.93
N TYR A 79 2.93 -23.24 -9.59
CA TYR A 79 3.83 -24.23 -10.16
C TYR A 79 4.89 -24.72 -9.16
N ALA A 80 5.31 -23.86 -8.23
CA ALA A 80 6.48 -24.12 -7.42
C ALA A 80 6.26 -23.90 -5.91
N ILE A 81 5.59 -22.80 -5.50
CA ILE A 81 5.43 -22.44 -4.08
C ILE A 81 4.55 -23.47 -3.36
N LYS A 82 3.40 -23.80 -3.94
CA LYS A 82 2.49 -24.82 -3.42
C LYS A 82 1.89 -25.54 -4.62
N LYS A 83 2.64 -26.48 -5.14
CA LYS A 83 2.37 -27.17 -6.40
C LYS A 83 0.90 -27.58 -6.53
N ASP A 84 0.30 -27.22 -7.66
CA ASP A 84 -1.07 -27.52 -8.07
C ASP A 84 -2.17 -26.90 -7.20
N ALA A 85 -1.81 -26.06 -6.20
CA ALA A 85 -2.80 -25.32 -5.41
C ALA A 85 -3.28 -24.07 -6.17
N LEU A 86 -4.53 -23.69 -5.97
CA LEU A 86 -5.11 -22.48 -6.56
C LEU A 86 -4.35 -21.24 -6.06
N VAL A 87 -3.88 -20.44 -7.00
CA VAL A 87 -3.14 -19.19 -6.71
C VAL A 87 -3.99 -18.22 -5.89
N SER A 88 -5.30 -18.17 -6.18
CA SER A 88 -6.23 -17.29 -5.46
C SER A 88 -6.22 -17.53 -3.94
N GLY A 89 -6.25 -18.79 -3.51
CA GLY A 89 -6.19 -19.14 -2.09
C GLY A 89 -4.88 -18.68 -1.46
N ILE A 90 -3.75 -19.01 -2.08
CA ILE A 90 -2.41 -18.67 -1.56
C ILE A 90 -2.27 -17.14 -1.40
N VAL A 91 -2.67 -16.39 -2.42
CA VAL A 91 -2.46 -14.93 -2.48
C VAL A 91 -3.43 -14.20 -1.53
N LEU A 92 -4.71 -14.59 -1.51
CA LEU A 92 -5.70 -13.91 -0.66
C LEU A 92 -5.44 -14.12 0.84
N ASP A 93 -4.99 -15.30 1.24
CA ASP A 93 -4.61 -15.57 2.63
C ASP A 93 -3.48 -14.63 3.08
N ARG A 94 -2.46 -14.48 2.23
CA ARG A 94 -1.30 -13.61 2.49
C ARG A 94 -1.67 -12.12 2.43
N LEU A 95 -2.55 -11.75 1.48
CA LEU A 95 -3.04 -10.38 1.34
C LEU A 95 -3.72 -9.90 2.63
N GLY A 96 -4.57 -10.74 3.23
CA GLY A 96 -5.28 -10.40 4.46
C GLY A 96 -4.33 -9.99 5.60
N VAL A 97 -3.19 -10.66 5.72
CA VAL A 97 -2.18 -10.35 6.74
C VAL A 97 -1.54 -8.98 6.45
N SER A 98 -1.08 -8.75 5.22
CA SER A 98 -0.44 -7.48 4.82
C SER A 98 -1.41 -6.29 4.95
N VAL A 99 -2.67 -6.46 4.50
CA VAL A 99 -3.70 -5.41 4.58
C VAL A 99 -3.96 -5.03 6.04
N ARG A 100 -4.09 -6.02 6.92
CA ARG A 100 -4.33 -5.76 8.35
C ARG A 100 -3.19 -4.93 8.96
N ILE A 101 -1.94 -5.36 8.77
CA ILE A 101 -0.77 -4.65 9.32
C ILE A 101 -0.64 -3.27 8.68
N GLY A 102 -0.86 -3.17 7.37
CA GLY A 102 -0.84 -1.90 6.64
C GLY A 102 -1.88 -0.92 7.15
N LEU A 103 -3.11 -1.37 7.39
CA LEU A 103 -4.17 -0.53 7.95
C LEU A 103 -3.88 -0.09 9.38
N GLN A 104 -3.34 -1.00 10.21
CA GLN A 104 -2.91 -0.65 11.57
C GLN A 104 -1.84 0.46 11.52
N ALA A 105 -0.85 0.32 10.64
CA ALA A 105 0.23 1.30 10.48
C ALA A 105 -0.30 2.64 9.93
N LEU A 106 -1.24 2.59 8.98
CA LEU A 106 -1.86 3.77 8.41
C LEU A 106 -2.65 4.55 9.48
N LEU A 107 -3.48 3.85 10.25
CA LEU A 107 -4.32 4.48 11.29
C LEU A 107 -3.45 5.08 12.40
N LEU A 108 -2.46 4.33 12.89
CA LEU A 108 -1.55 4.80 13.94
C LEU A 108 -0.71 5.99 13.44
N GLY A 109 -0.11 5.85 12.26
CA GLY A 109 0.75 6.90 11.69
C GLY A 109 -0.03 8.16 11.36
N THR A 110 -1.22 8.03 10.76
CA THR A 110 -2.08 9.18 10.46
C THR A 110 -2.55 9.87 11.74
N GLY A 111 -3.00 9.08 12.73
CA GLY A 111 -3.45 9.64 14.01
C GLY A 111 -2.37 10.47 14.70
N LEU A 112 -1.17 9.88 14.85
CA LEU A 112 -0.01 10.58 15.44
C LEU A 112 0.40 11.77 14.56
N GLY A 113 0.40 11.61 13.26
CA GLY A 113 0.77 12.67 12.32
C GLY A 113 -0.18 13.85 12.36
N VAL A 114 -1.48 13.60 12.50
CA VAL A 114 -2.48 14.67 12.66
C VAL A 114 -2.23 15.44 13.96
N VAL A 115 -2.00 14.75 15.07
CA VAL A 115 -1.73 15.40 16.37
C VAL A 115 -0.48 16.28 16.26
N LEU A 116 0.63 15.72 15.76
CA LEU A 116 1.89 16.47 15.63
C LEU A 116 1.78 17.60 14.60
N GLY A 117 1.08 17.38 13.49
CA GLY A 117 0.87 18.40 12.46
C GLY A 117 0.04 19.58 12.95
N VAL A 118 -1.02 19.31 13.74
CA VAL A 118 -1.83 20.37 14.36
C VAL A 118 -1.00 21.18 15.37
N ILE A 119 -0.25 20.50 16.24
CA ILE A 119 0.62 21.17 17.23
C ILE A 119 1.64 22.06 16.50
N SER A 120 2.32 21.50 15.52
CA SER A 120 3.36 22.17 14.75
C SER A 120 2.80 23.36 13.95
N GLY A 121 1.70 23.15 13.21
CA GLY A 121 1.10 24.20 12.37
C GLY A 121 0.45 25.33 13.17
N SER A 122 -0.19 25.00 14.32
CA SER A 122 -0.88 26.01 15.15
C SER A 122 0.08 26.81 16.05
N LYS A 123 1.25 26.20 16.36
CA LYS A 123 2.27 26.83 17.23
C LYS A 123 3.57 27.06 16.45
N ARG A 124 3.44 27.57 15.23
CA ARG A 124 4.56 27.84 14.32
C ARG A 124 5.67 28.65 15.01
N ASN A 125 6.91 28.26 14.77
CA ASN A 125 8.14 28.91 15.28
C ASN A 125 8.31 28.81 16.80
N THR A 126 7.65 27.86 17.46
CA THR A 126 7.87 27.53 18.86
C THR A 126 8.69 26.25 19.01
N TRP A 127 9.15 25.96 20.25
CA TRP A 127 9.84 24.69 20.52
C TRP A 127 8.99 23.47 20.21
N MET A 128 7.66 23.55 20.35
CA MET A 128 6.74 22.46 20.00
C MET A 128 6.74 22.18 18.50
N ASP A 129 6.77 23.23 17.68
CA ASP A 129 6.91 23.13 16.23
C ASP A 129 8.24 22.46 15.87
N THR A 130 9.33 22.91 16.50
CA THR A 130 10.68 22.36 16.26
C THR A 130 10.73 20.88 16.65
N ALA A 131 10.18 20.50 17.79
CA ALA A 131 10.16 19.11 18.27
C ALA A 131 9.35 18.20 17.33
N ALA A 132 8.15 18.63 16.92
CA ALA A 132 7.29 17.86 16.00
C ALA A 132 7.95 17.72 14.63
N THR A 133 8.55 18.80 14.11
CA THR A 133 9.27 18.79 12.83
C THR A 133 10.49 17.86 12.91
N PHE A 134 11.23 17.90 14.00
CA PHE A 134 12.38 17.00 14.22
C PHE A 134 11.95 15.54 14.23
N ALA A 135 10.86 15.23 14.94
CA ALA A 135 10.29 13.87 14.94
C ALA A 135 9.90 13.41 13.52
N ALA A 136 9.31 14.33 12.73
CA ALA A 136 8.94 14.04 11.34
C ALA A 136 10.18 13.82 10.46
N ILE A 137 11.25 14.62 10.65
CA ILE A 137 12.52 14.43 9.91
C ILE A 137 13.09 13.04 10.20
N ILE A 138 13.13 12.62 11.45
CA ILE A 138 13.58 11.28 11.86
C ILE A 138 12.73 10.21 11.15
N GLY A 139 11.42 10.36 11.16
CA GLY A 139 10.49 9.39 10.56
C GLY A 139 10.63 9.24 9.05
N VAL A 140 11.05 10.29 8.33
CA VAL A 140 11.32 10.22 6.89
C VAL A 140 12.73 9.69 6.61
N SER A 141 13.70 10.06 7.47
CA SER A 141 15.12 9.77 7.25
C SER A 141 15.51 8.34 7.56
N ILE A 142 14.87 7.70 8.55
CA ILE A 142 15.19 6.33 8.93
C ILE A 142 14.33 5.38 8.08
N PRO A 143 14.95 4.51 7.26
CA PRO A 143 14.18 3.49 6.55
C PRO A 143 13.41 2.59 7.53
N SER A 144 12.17 2.25 7.18
CA SER A 144 11.28 1.45 8.05
C SER A 144 11.92 0.11 8.46
N TYR A 145 12.70 -0.51 7.58
CA TYR A 145 13.34 -1.79 7.89
C TYR A 145 14.49 -1.64 8.91
N VAL A 146 15.20 -0.50 8.90
CA VAL A 146 16.24 -0.21 9.91
C VAL A 146 15.57 -0.07 11.27
N LEU A 147 14.47 0.69 11.33
CA LEU A 147 13.68 0.85 12.55
C LEU A 147 13.13 -0.51 13.02
N ALA A 148 12.62 -1.32 12.07
CA ALA A 148 12.11 -2.67 12.35
C ALA A 148 13.17 -3.56 12.99
N LEU A 149 14.39 -3.58 12.41
CA LEU A 149 15.52 -4.36 12.95
C LEU A 149 15.91 -3.87 14.34
N PHE A 150 16.02 -2.54 14.51
CA PHE A 150 16.36 -1.94 15.81
C PHE A 150 15.31 -2.32 16.87
N MET A 151 14.03 -2.20 16.56
CA MET A 151 12.95 -2.52 17.49
C MET A 151 12.91 -4.02 17.81
N SER A 152 13.08 -4.87 16.80
CA SER A 152 13.13 -6.32 16.98
C SER A 152 14.28 -6.70 17.93
N TYR A 153 15.47 -6.10 17.73
CA TYR A 153 16.64 -6.36 18.57
C TYR A 153 16.43 -5.83 19.99
N PHE A 154 16.09 -4.54 20.15
CA PHE A 154 16.00 -3.92 21.49
C PHE A 154 14.76 -4.37 22.26
N LEU A 155 13.58 -4.22 21.68
CA LEU A 155 12.31 -4.50 22.37
C LEU A 155 11.94 -5.98 22.35
N GLY A 156 12.33 -6.68 21.29
CA GLY A 156 12.09 -8.12 21.17
C GLY A 156 13.12 -8.95 21.89
N TYR A 157 14.39 -8.85 21.47
CA TYR A 157 15.47 -9.74 21.95
C TYR A 157 16.04 -9.28 23.31
N LYS A 158 16.48 -8.00 23.41
CA LYS A 158 17.23 -7.53 24.58
C LYS A 158 16.32 -7.31 25.81
N LEU A 159 15.18 -6.67 25.63
CA LEU A 159 14.23 -6.37 26.71
C LEU A 159 13.15 -7.45 26.87
N ASN A 160 12.95 -8.28 25.85
CA ASN A 160 11.98 -9.39 25.83
C ASN A 160 10.55 -8.94 26.18
N ILE A 161 10.17 -7.73 25.73
CA ILE A 161 8.84 -7.15 25.96
C ILE A 161 7.87 -7.60 24.85
N PHE A 162 8.36 -7.69 23.61
CA PHE A 162 7.54 -8.02 22.43
C PHE A 162 8.11 -9.25 21.73
N SER A 163 7.26 -9.89 20.92
CA SER A 163 7.67 -11.00 20.07
C SER A 163 8.67 -10.53 19.00
N ILE A 164 9.76 -11.27 18.81
CA ILE A 164 10.75 -11.02 17.75
C ILE A 164 10.16 -11.34 16.38
N THR A 165 9.28 -12.38 16.31
CA THR A 165 8.68 -12.83 15.06
C THR A 165 7.17 -12.82 15.15
N TYR A 166 6.53 -12.76 13.99
CA TYR A 166 5.08 -12.82 13.87
C TYR A 166 4.55 -14.19 14.29
N GLN A 167 3.48 -14.17 15.08
CA GLN A 167 2.85 -15.39 15.63
C GLN A 167 1.40 -15.47 15.13
N ILE A 168 1.08 -16.53 14.40
CA ILE A 168 -0.25 -16.78 13.86
C ILE A 168 -1.29 -16.90 14.99
N ASN A 169 -0.90 -17.49 16.13
CA ASN A 169 -1.78 -17.68 17.28
C ASN A 169 -2.01 -16.40 18.09
N ASN A 170 -1.16 -15.38 17.92
CA ASN A 170 -1.31 -14.08 18.58
C ASN A 170 -0.98 -12.95 17.62
N PRO A 171 -1.80 -12.81 16.56
CA PRO A 171 -1.48 -11.92 15.43
C PRO A 171 -1.49 -10.44 15.82
N PHE A 172 -2.35 -10.03 16.76
CA PHE A 172 -2.45 -8.62 17.16
C PHE A 172 -1.19 -8.16 17.90
N PHE A 173 -0.79 -8.90 18.91
CA PHE A 173 0.38 -8.55 19.73
C PHE A 173 1.68 -8.65 18.93
N SER A 174 1.84 -9.69 18.11
CA SER A 174 3.05 -9.89 17.31
C SER A 174 3.15 -8.95 16.09
N SER A 175 2.04 -8.30 15.69
CA SER A 175 2.08 -7.27 14.66
C SER A 175 2.40 -5.87 15.21
N PHE A 176 2.53 -5.70 16.52
CA PHE A 176 2.70 -4.38 17.15
C PHE A 176 4.00 -3.70 16.71
N LEU A 177 5.15 -4.39 16.79
CA LEU A 177 6.43 -3.81 16.35
C LEU A 177 6.48 -3.49 14.86
N PRO A 178 6.08 -4.41 13.94
CA PRO A 178 6.01 -4.05 12.52
C PRO A 178 5.04 -2.90 12.23
N THR A 179 3.91 -2.83 12.92
CA THR A 179 2.96 -1.71 12.80
C THR A 179 3.63 -0.38 13.16
N ILE A 180 4.34 -0.31 14.29
CA ILE A 180 5.05 0.91 14.71
C ILE A 180 6.11 1.28 13.66
N ALA A 181 6.95 0.31 13.25
CA ALA A 181 8.02 0.57 12.28
C ALA A 181 7.49 1.18 10.98
N LEU A 182 6.35 0.66 10.48
CA LEU A 182 5.71 1.16 9.25
C LEU A 182 5.00 2.50 9.48
N SER A 183 4.46 2.74 10.68
CA SER A 183 3.68 3.95 10.98
C SER A 183 4.55 5.21 11.05
N PHE A 184 5.84 5.09 11.31
CA PHE A 184 6.75 6.25 11.43
C PHE A 184 6.79 7.08 10.16
N PHE A 185 6.89 6.44 9.00
CA PHE A 185 6.90 7.15 7.72
C PHE A 185 5.57 7.86 7.47
N VAL A 186 4.46 7.20 7.75
CA VAL A 186 3.11 7.78 7.60
C VAL A 186 2.93 8.99 8.53
N MET A 187 3.32 8.82 9.79
CA MET A 187 3.29 9.89 10.80
C MET A 187 4.09 11.10 10.32
N ALA A 188 5.30 10.87 9.83
CA ALA A 188 6.21 11.92 9.37
C ALA A 188 5.62 12.68 8.17
N GLN A 189 5.12 11.95 7.16
CA GLN A 189 4.50 12.56 5.98
C GLN A 189 3.25 13.37 6.36
N THR A 190 2.38 12.78 7.17
CA THR A 190 1.15 13.44 7.64
C THR A 190 1.46 14.71 8.43
N THR A 191 2.45 14.63 9.34
CA THR A 191 2.89 15.80 10.15
C THR A 191 3.34 16.94 9.25
N ARG A 192 4.23 16.65 8.31
CA ARG A 192 4.82 17.67 7.42
C ARG A 192 3.77 18.32 6.52
N PHE A 193 2.93 17.50 5.88
CA PHE A 193 1.87 18.02 5.01
C PHE A 193 0.85 18.84 5.79
N LEU A 194 0.35 18.30 6.90
CA LEU A 194 -0.66 18.98 7.70
C LEU A 194 -0.11 20.29 8.28
N ARG A 195 1.16 20.29 8.75
CA ARG A 195 1.81 21.52 9.23
C ARG A 195 1.78 22.61 8.16
N THR A 196 2.24 22.26 6.95
CA THR A 196 2.32 23.23 5.84
C THR A 196 0.94 23.79 5.49
N GLU A 197 -0.02 22.90 5.27
CA GLU A 197 -1.39 23.27 4.91
C GLU A 197 -2.08 24.09 6.00
N LEU A 198 -1.89 23.69 7.27
CA LEU A 198 -2.52 24.39 8.39
C LEU A 198 -1.96 25.82 8.53
N ILE A 199 -0.64 26.00 8.36
CA ILE A 199 -0.01 27.33 8.37
C ILE A 199 -0.60 28.19 7.24
N GLU A 200 -0.73 27.63 6.04
CA GLU A 200 -1.28 28.37 4.89
C GLU A 200 -2.74 28.75 5.14
N VAL A 201 -3.56 27.81 5.57
CA VAL A 201 -4.99 28.06 5.87
C VAL A 201 -5.14 29.10 6.97
N LEU A 202 -4.38 28.98 8.07
CA LEU A 202 -4.47 29.93 9.20
C LEU A 202 -4.01 31.35 8.81
N GLY A 203 -3.19 31.49 7.76
CA GLY A 203 -2.78 32.80 7.22
C GLY A 203 -3.76 33.42 6.22
N SER A 204 -4.82 32.71 5.84
CA SER A 204 -5.72 33.14 4.78
C SER A 204 -6.68 34.27 5.22
N GLU A 205 -7.15 35.05 4.24
CA GLU A 205 -8.13 36.14 4.47
C GLU A 205 -9.45 35.62 5.07
N TYR A 206 -9.84 34.40 4.69
CA TYR A 206 -11.01 33.73 5.25
C TYR A 206 -10.89 33.56 6.77
N ILE A 207 -9.72 33.15 7.26
CA ILE A 207 -9.48 32.97 8.70
C ILE A 207 -9.46 34.33 9.42
N LYS A 208 -8.87 35.35 8.82
CA LYS A 208 -8.89 36.71 9.38
C LYS A 208 -10.33 37.19 9.59
N LEU A 209 -11.21 36.91 8.62
CA LEU A 209 -12.64 37.26 8.73
C LEU A 209 -13.30 36.50 9.90
N VAL A 210 -12.99 35.24 10.08
CA VAL A 210 -13.53 34.41 11.18
C VAL A 210 -13.06 34.97 12.54
N GLU A 211 -11.78 35.37 12.64
CA GLU A 211 -11.20 35.95 13.85
C GLU A 211 -11.86 37.32 14.15
N ALA A 212 -12.09 38.15 13.12
CA ALA A 212 -12.76 39.45 13.25
C ALA A 212 -14.20 39.33 13.80
N LYS A 213 -14.85 38.16 13.56
CA LYS A 213 -16.18 37.86 14.13
C LYS A 213 -16.15 37.38 15.58
N GLY A 214 -14.96 37.41 16.24
CA GLY A 214 -14.80 37.05 17.64
C GLY A 214 -14.78 35.56 17.93
N VAL A 215 -14.54 34.71 16.92
CA VAL A 215 -14.48 33.24 17.10
C VAL A 215 -13.21 32.89 17.89
N SER A 216 -13.31 32.08 18.92
CA SER A 216 -12.18 31.71 19.78
C SER A 216 -11.10 30.97 18.98
N ARG A 217 -9.83 31.16 19.35
CA ARG A 217 -8.65 30.58 18.69
C ARG A 217 -8.77 29.03 18.53
N PHE A 218 -9.30 28.36 19.54
CA PHE A 218 -9.53 26.90 19.47
C PHE A 218 -10.47 26.54 18.32
N LYS A 219 -11.62 27.24 18.22
CA LYS A 219 -12.59 27.01 17.14
C LYS A 219 -12.02 27.37 15.76
N VAL A 220 -11.23 28.45 15.68
CA VAL A 220 -10.52 28.84 14.45
C VAL A 220 -9.63 27.69 13.97
N ILE A 221 -8.80 27.11 14.85
CA ILE A 221 -7.88 26.01 14.48
C ILE A 221 -8.65 24.75 14.12
N TYR A 222 -9.52 24.25 15.00
CA TYR A 222 -10.09 22.89 14.85
C TYR A 222 -11.30 22.86 13.91
N ARG A 223 -12.12 23.90 13.87
CA ARG A 223 -13.33 23.90 13.02
C ARG A 223 -13.10 24.49 11.63
N HIS A 224 -12.25 25.51 11.53
CA HIS A 224 -12.02 26.22 10.27
C HIS A 224 -10.67 25.87 9.64
N GLY A 225 -9.59 25.87 10.41
CA GLY A 225 -8.24 25.56 9.92
C GLY A 225 -8.07 24.10 9.58
N LEU A 226 -8.23 23.21 10.55
CA LEU A 226 -7.97 21.78 10.40
C LEU A 226 -8.87 21.14 9.32
N ARG A 227 -10.14 21.49 9.29
CA ARG A 227 -11.06 20.93 8.28
C ARG A 227 -10.56 21.18 6.85
N ASN A 228 -10.07 22.38 6.57
CA ASN A 228 -9.58 22.72 5.23
C ASN A 228 -8.20 22.08 4.98
N ALA A 229 -7.31 22.08 5.96
CA ALA A 229 -5.98 21.50 5.82
C ALA A 229 -6.01 19.97 5.62
N LEU A 230 -6.98 19.26 6.22
CA LEU A 230 -7.12 17.81 6.07
C LEU A 230 -7.47 17.38 4.64
N ILE A 231 -8.04 18.27 3.82
CA ILE A 231 -8.33 17.95 2.41
C ILE A 231 -7.03 17.53 1.68
N SER A 232 -5.97 18.31 1.89
CA SER A 232 -4.67 18.02 1.28
C SER A 232 -4.01 16.77 1.85
N VAL A 233 -4.23 16.49 3.15
CA VAL A 233 -3.69 15.27 3.79
C VAL A 233 -4.30 14.01 3.14
N VAL A 234 -5.59 14.02 2.81
CA VAL A 234 -6.24 12.88 2.14
C VAL A 234 -5.53 12.52 0.83
N THR A 235 -4.98 13.53 0.12
CA THR A 235 -4.23 13.30 -1.13
C THR A 235 -3.04 12.39 -0.94
N ILE A 236 -2.26 12.61 0.11
CA ILE A 236 -1.06 11.80 0.35
C ILE A 236 -1.38 10.44 0.97
N LEU A 237 -2.51 10.35 1.68
CA LEU A 237 -2.91 9.09 2.31
C LEU A 237 -3.27 8.01 1.29
N GLY A 238 -3.77 8.39 0.10
CA GLY A 238 -4.11 7.44 -0.95
C GLY A 238 -2.92 6.54 -1.34
N PRO A 239 -1.86 7.09 -1.94
CA PRO A 239 -0.68 6.30 -2.27
C PRO A 239 -0.05 5.59 -1.07
N LEU A 240 -0.02 6.22 0.11
CA LEU A 240 0.50 5.60 1.33
C LEU A 240 -0.31 4.36 1.73
N THR A 241 -1.63 4.43 1.59
CA THR A 241 -2.53 3.29 1.87
C THR A 241 -2.15 2.09 1.00
N VAL A 242 -2.00 2.32 -0.31
CA VAL A 242 -1.63 1.23 -1.24
C VAL A 242 -0.28 0.63 -0.84
N ASN A 243 0.73 1.48 -0.65
CA ASN A 243 2.08 1.02 -0.30
C ASN A 243 2.10 0.15 0.96
N LEU A 244 1.30 0.51 1.96
CA LEU A 244 1.24 -0.26 3.21
C LEU A 244 0.44 -1.55 3.05
N MET A 245 -0.69 -1.50 2.33
CA MET A 245 -1.59 -2.66 2.15
C MET A 245 -0.99 -3.71 1.22
N THR A 246 -0.14 -3.29 0.27
CA THR A 246 0.58 -4.24 -0.61
C THR A 246 1.75 -4.92 0.11
N GLY A 247 1.97 -4.58 1.38
CA GLY A 247 2.97 -5.20 2.21
C GLY A 247 4.37 -4.60 2.05
N SER A 248 5.05 -4.48 3.15
CA SER A 248 6.46 -4.07 3.16
C SER A 248 7.33 -5.33 3.13
N LEU A 249 7.84 -5.66 1.96
CA LEU A 249 8.69 -6.85 1.77
C LEU A 249 9.74 -7.01 2.86
N VAL A 250 10.50 -5.95 3.13
CA VAL A 250 11.63 -6.05 4.05
C VAL A 250 11.15 -6.18 5.51
N VAL A 251 10.14 -5.41 5.91
CA VAL A 251 9.57 -5.49 7.27
C VAL A 251 8.90 -6.87 7.47
N GLU A 252 8.19 -7.36 6.45
CA GLU A 252 7.60 -8.72 6.49
C GLU A 252 8.68 -9.78 6.69
N SER A 253 9.81 -9.65 5.99
CA SER A 253 10.94 -10.58 6.10
C SER A 253 11.60 -10.51 7.49
N VAL A 254 11.79 -9.30 8.03
CA VAL A 254 12.41 -9.09 9.36
C VAL A 254 11.62 -9.82 10.46
N TYR A 255 10.29 -9.73 10.39
CA TYR A 255 9.43 -10.33 11.44
C TYR A 255 8.88 -11.71 11.06
N GLY A 256 9.25 -12.25 9.89
CA GLY A 256 8.72 -13.53 9.40
C GLY A 256 7.21 -13.50 9.17
N ILE A 257 6.68 -12.36 8.72
CA ILE A 257 5.25 -12.18 8.46
C ILE A 257 4.90 -12.90 7.15
N PRO A 258 3.88 -13.79 7.16
CA PRO A 258 3.42 -14.42 5.92
C PRO A 258 2.55 -13.47 5.11
N GLY A 259 3.17 -12.44 4.55
CA GLY A 259 2.49 -11.39 3.80
C GLY A 259 2.64 -11.53 2.28
N ILE A 260 1.98 -10.61 1.56
CA ILE A 260 1.95 -10.63 0.10
C ILE A 260 3.26 -10.12 -0.52
N GLY A 261 3.97 -9.23 0.18
CA GLY A 261 5.29 -8.74 -0.26
C GLY A 261 6.34 -9.85 -0.26
N SER A 262 6.40 -10.61 0.83
CA SER A 262 7.32 -11.77 0.93
C SER A 262 6.94 -12.86 -0.08
N LEU A 263 5.64 -13.06 -0.33
CA LEU A 263 5.16 -14.03 -1.32
C LEU A 263 5.58 -13.64 -2.75
N LEU A 264 5.55 -12.36 -3.09
CA LEU A 264 5.99 -11.88 -4.42
C LEU A 264 7.46 -12.25 -4.67
N VAL A 265 8.33 -12.00 -3.68
CA VAL A 265 9.75 -12.32 -3.84
C VAL A 265 9.97 -13.82 -3.95
N GLN A 266 9.28 -14.62 -3.14
CA GLN A 266 9.31 -16.09 -3.29
C GLN A 266 8.90 -16.50 -4.70
N GLY A 267 7.79 -15.94 -5.21
CA GLY A 267 7.29 -16.22 -6.57
C GLY A 267 8.34 -15.93 -7.64
N ILE A 268 9.03 -14.78 -7.52
CA ILE A 268 10.10 -14.38 -8.45
C ILE A 268 11.28 -15.37 -8.37
N GLN A 269 11.71 -15.70 -7.17
CA GLN A 269 12.87 -16.59 -6.94
C GLN A 269 12.67 -17.99 -7.51
N VAL A 270 11.43 -18.51 -7.46
CA VAL A 270 11.12 -19.86 -7.95
C VAL A 270 10.38 -19.85 -9.29
N ASN A 271 10.27 -18.69 -9.94
CA ASN A 271 9.60 -18.53 -11.25
C ASN A 271 8.14 -19.00 -11.24
N ASP A 272 7.40 -18.74 -10.15
CA ASP A 272 5.98 -19.12 -10.06
C ASP A 272 5.13 -18.02 -10.74
N TYR A 273 5.02 -18.12 -12.06
CA TYR A 273 4.46 -17.07 -12.92
C TYR A 273 3.03 -16.66 -12.51
N ASN A 274 2.17 -17.63 -12.23
CA ASN A 274 0.76 -17.34 -11.90
C ASN A 274 0.64 -16.57 -10.58
N VAL A 275 1.49 -16.89 -9.59
CA VAL A 275 1.55 -16.16 -8.31
C VAL A 275 2.01 -14.71 -8.55
N ILE A 276 3.07 -14.52 -9.36
CA ILE A 276 3.59 -13.19 -9.68
C ILE A 276 2.50 -12.33 -10.35
N ILE A 277 1.81 -12.90 -11.37
CA ILE A 277 0.78 -12.18 -12.13
C ILE A 277 -0.38 -11.78 -11.21
N MET A 278 -0.87 -12.71 -10.40
CA MET A 278 -2.01 -12.42 -9.50
C MET A 278 -1.65 -11.33 -8.48
N ILE A 279 -0.47 -11.41 -7.87
CA ILE A 279 -0.04 -10.39 -6.89
C ILE A 279 0.03 -9.02 -7.57
N SER A 280 0.65 -8.96 -8.75
CA SER A 280 0.78 -7.69 -9.49
C SER A 280 -0.57 -7.15 -9.95
N PHE A 281 -1.50 -8.03 -10.33
CA PHE A 281 -2.89 -7.67 -10.64
C PHE A 281 -3.57 -7.05 -9.41
N ILE A 282 -3.44 -7.69 -8.25
CA ILE A 282 -4.03 -7.19 -6.99
C ILE A 282 -3.44 -5.82 -6.62
N TYR A 283 -2.12 -5.65 -6.73
CA TYR A 283 -1.47 -4.36 -6.46
C TYR A 283 -2.05 -3.25 -7.36
N SER A 284 -2.19 -3.55 -8.64
CA SER A 284 -2.74 -2.62 -9.63
C SER A 284 -4.20 -2.29 -9.33
N LEU A 285 -4.98 -3.32 -9.00
CA LEU A 285 -6.40 -3.18 -8.66
C LEU A 285 -6.58 -2.32 -7.38
N MET A 286 -5.80 -2.60 -6.34
CA MET A 286 -5.82 -1.83 -5.09
C MET A 286 -5.46 -0.37 -5.35
N TYR A 287 -4.43 -0.12 -6.16
CA TYR A 287 -4.02 1.23 -6.53
C TYR A 287 -5.18 1.98 -7.21
N ILE A 288 -5.82 1.34 -8.17
CA ILE A 288 -6.96 1.92 -8.91
C ILE A 288 -8.13 2.21 -7.96
N ILE A 289 -8.50 1.24 -7.10
CA ILE A 289 -9.62 1.39 -6.16
C ILE A 289 -9.36 2.54 -5.18
N VAL A 290 -8.15 2.59 -4.61
CA VAL A 290 -7.80 3.64 -3.64
C VAL A 290 -7.81 5.01 -4.31
N ASN A 291 -7.25 5.14 -5.52
CA ASN A 291 -7.27 6.42 -6.24
C ASN A 291 -8.69 6.84 -6.60
N LEU A 292 -9.53 5.90 -7.04
CA LEU A 292 -10.94 6.19 -7.30
C LEU A 292 -11.66 6.68 -6.03
N PHE A 293 -11.37 6.03 -4.90
CA PHE A 293 -11.94 6.43 -3.61
C PHE A 293 -11.48 7.84 -3.21
N VAL A 294 -10.20 8.17 -3.38
CA VAL A 294 -9.66 9.51 -3.12
C VAL A 294 -10.34 10.55 -4.02
N ASP A 295 -10.51 10.24 -5.31
CA ASP A 295 -11.20 11.13 -6.27
C ASP A 295 -12.66 11.40 -5.85
N ILE A 296 -13.35 10.37 -5.37
CA ILE A 296 -14.73 10.50 -4.87
C ILE A 296 -14.75 11.38 -3.60
N LEU A 297 -13.81 11.14 -2.68
CA LEU A 297 -13.68 11.96 -1.46
C LEU A 297 -13.48 13.44 -1.81
N TYR A 298 -12.63 13.74 -2.80
CA TYR A 298 -12.45 15.10 -3.27
C TYR A 298 -13.77 15.73 -3.74
N GLY A 299 -14.52 14.99 -4.54
CA GLY A 299 -15.80 15.47 -5.05
C GLY A 299 -16.86 15.70 -3.96
N VAL A 300 -16.72 14.99 -2.83
CA VAL A 300 -17.63 15.16 -1.67
C VAL A 300 -17.17 16.35 -0.79
N ILE A 301 -15.85 16.46 -0.55
CA ILE A 301 -15.29 17.47 0.37
C ILE A 301 -15.27 18.86 -0.28
N ASP A 302 -14.92 18.94 -1.56
CA ASP A 302 -14.91 20.22 -2.30
C ASP A 302 -15.83 20.15 -3.53
N PRO A 303 -17.08 20.62 -3.39
CA PRO A 303 -18.02 20.65 -4.52
C PRO A 303 -17.59 21.53 -5.71
N ARG A 304 -16.65 22.46 -5.52
CA ARG A 304 -16.16 23.35 -6.59
C ARG A 304 -15.40 22.58 -7.68
N ILE A 305 -14.74 21.49 -7.30
CA ILE A 305 -14.01 20.61 -8.23
C ILE A 305 -14.98 19.94 -9.23
N ARG A 306 -16.24 19.78 -8.86
CA ARG A 306 -17.27 19.20 -9.74
C ARG A 306 -17.59 20.09 -10.95
N VAL A 307 -17.43 21.41 -10.82
CA VAL A 307 -17.84 22.39 -11.85
C VAL A 307 -16.76 22.55 -12.93
N THR A 308 -15.49 22.46 -12.53
CA THR A 308 -14.35 22.68 -13.44
C THR A 308 -13.99 21.49 -14.33
N LYS A 309 -14.43 20.28 -13.99
CA LYS A 309 -14.13 19.06 -14.77
C LYS A 309 -15.30 18.58 -15.65
N GLY A 310 -16.34 19.38 -15.79
CA GLY A 310 -17.55 19.07 -16.59
C GLY A 310 -17.69 19.87 -17.87
N GLY A 311 -16.68 20.68 -18.23
CA GLY A 311 -16.64 21.39 -19.50
C GLY A 311 -15.91 20.63 -20.60
#